data_6af89194d3270cfd0cb3e4c1f4f88cad
#
_entry.id   6af89194d3270cfd0cb3e4c1f4f88cad
#
_cell.length_a   1.000
_cell.length_b   1.000
_cell.length_c   1.000
_cell.angle_alpha   90.00
_cell.angle_beta   90.00
_cell.angle_gamma   90.00
#
_symmetry.space_group_name_H-M   'P 1'
#
loop_
_entity.id
_entity.type
_entity.pdbx_description
1 polymer ?
#
loop_
_entity_poly.entity_id
_entity_poly.type
_entity_poly.pdbx_seq_one_letter_code
_entity_poly.pdbx_strand_id
1 'polypeptide(L)'
;IPIFGRFEAKKAANSSAIDSAPAAHEKSSSKKLLIGGILLGIMLCIASNLQQLGITNGDSVGKAGFITSVYIMLVPVVGLFFRKKTHPLIWLCTVVSAVGLYFLSVDPARGAFNIEFSDLAYLGCAVFFAVQIILVSIYSPQVNCIALSCIQFAVSAVFSGIGMLFFETPSFAAILNAAGPLLYAGILSCGIAYTLQVIGQRGIDPAIASMIMCLESVFSVIAGFLLLNQRMTPREILGCGIMFAATVAAQMIPSTQKKNSRN
;
A
#
# COMPACT_ATOMS: atom_id res chain seq x y z
N ILE A 1 -6.80 -41.54 -17.88
CA ILE A 1 -5.87 -40.84 -18.77
C ILE A 1 -6.52 -39.78 -19.69
N PRO A 2 -7.87 -39.50 -19.68
CA PRO A 2 -8.43 -38.43 -20.52
C PRO A 2 -8.33 -37.02 -19.91
N ILE A 3 -7.86 -36.85 -18.68
CA ILE A 3 -7.78 -35.54 -18.02
C ILE A 3 -6.53 -34.76 -18.43
N PHE A 4 -5.41 -35.44 -18.70
CA PHE A 4 -4.15 -34.79 -19.11
C PHE A 4 -4.24 -34.21 -20.54
N GLY A 5 -4.91 -34.89 -21.49
CA GLY A 5 -5.06 -34.40 -22.87
C GLY A 5 -5.92 -33.11 -22.98
N ARG A 6 -6.85 -32.89 -22.03
CA ARG A 6 -7.64 -31.63 -21.98
C ARG A 6 -6.85 -30.44 -21.45
N PHE A 7 -5.84 -30.69 -20.59
CA PHE A 7 -4.97 -29.65 -20.05
C PHE A 7 -3.96 -29.18 -21.12
N GLU A 8 -3.41 -30.08 -21.91
CA GLU A 8 -2.48 -29.73 -22.99
C GLU A 8 -3.19 -29.04 -24.17
N ALA A 9 -4.38 -29.49 -24.55
CA ALA A 9 -5.18 -28.82 -25.58
C ALA A 9 -5.59 -27.40 -25.19
N LYS A 10 -5.88 -27.18 -23.88
CA LYS A 10 -6.21 -25.85 -23.36
C LYS A 10 -4.99 -24.94 -23.24
N LYS A 11 -3.81 -25.52 -23.02
CA LYS A 11 -2.52 -24.80 -23.00
C LYS A 11 -2.07 -24.42 -24.40
N ALA A 12 -2.23 -25.29 -25.39
CA ALA A 12 -1.95 -25.03 -26.80
C ALA A 12 -2.91 -23.99 -27.40
N ALA A 13 -4.22 -24.07 -27.09
CA ALA A 13 -5.20 -23.08 -27.53
C ALA A 13 -4.98 -21.70 -26.89
N ASN A 14 -4.47 -21.64 -25.65
CA ASN A 14 -4.09 -20.37 -25.02
C ASN A 14 -2.78 -19.81 -25.56
N SER A 15 -1.85 -20.65 -25.99
CA SER A 15 -0.56 -20.21 -26.60
C SER A 15 -0.78 -19.64 -28.00
N SER A 16 -1.66 -20.23 -28.81
CA SER A 16 -1.99 -19.70 -30.16
C SER A 16 -2.88 -18.44 -30.14
N ALA A 17 -3.58 -18.18 -29.04
CA ALA A 17 -4.34 -16.93 -28.85
C ALA A 17 -3.46 -15.76 -28.41
N ILE A 18 -2.24 -16.02 -27.94
CA ILE A 18 -1.29 -14.97 -27.51
C ILE A 18 -0.53 -14.40 -28.72
N ASP A 19 -0.35 -15.18 -29.80
CA ASP A 19 0.43 -14.76 -30.99
C ASP A 19 -0.38 -13.95 -32.03
N SER A 20 -1.68 -13.73 -31.81
CA SER A 20 -2.54 -13.03 -32.77
C SER A 20 -3.21 -11.74 -32.25
N ALA A 21 -2.70 -11.13 -31.16
CA ALA A 21 -3.23 -9.85 -30.69
C ALA A 21 -2.67 -8.69 -31.53
N PRO A 22 -3.51 -7.84 -32.14
CA PRO A 22 -3.07 -6.78 -33.04
C PRO A 22 -2.24 -5.72 -32.29
N ALA A 23 -1.18 -5.21 -32.95
CA ALA A 23 -0.22 -4.20 -32.48
C ALA A 23 -0.85 -2.93 -31.83
N ALA A 24 -2.12 -2.66 -32.09
CA ALA A 24 -2.88 -1.57 -31.46
C ALA A 24 -3.21 -1.84 -29.99
N HIS A 25 -3.43 -3.10 -29.59
CA HIS A 25 -3.72 -3.47 -28.20
C HIS A 25 -2.48 -3.41 -27.32
N GLU A 26 -1.33 -3.78 -27.89
CA GLU A 26 -0.02 -3.73 -27.24
C GLU A 26 0.45 -2.28 -27.01
N LYS A 27 0.24 -1.40 -27.99
CA LYS A 27 0.55 0.04 -27.88
C LYS A 27 -0.33 0.77 -26.86
N SER A 28 -1.60 0.37 -26.71
CA SER A 28 -2.52 0.90 -25.69
C SER A 28 -2.11 0.44 -24.28
N SER A 29 -1.67 -0.80 -24.15
CA SER A 29 -1.19 -1.37 -22.88
C SER A 29 0.10 -0.69 -22.42
N SER A 30 1.05 -0.42 -23.33
CA SER A 30 2.32 0.25 -23.04
C SER A 30 2.12 1.70 -22.57
N LYS A 31 1.19 2.44 -23.19
CA LYS A 31 0.85 3.81 -22.72
C LYS A 31 0.25 3.82 -21.31
N LYS A 32 -0.66 2.89 -21.02
CA LYS A 32 -1.28 2.77 -19.70
C LYS A 32 -0.25 2.37 -18.65
N LEU A 33 0.68 1.48 -19.00
CA LEU A 33 1.78 1.07 -18.14
C LEU A 33 2.68 2.26 -17.79
N LEU A 34 3.08 3.05 -18.77
CA LEU A 34 3.94 4.21 -18.55
C LEU A 34 3.23 5.30 -17.71
N ILE A 35 2.00 5.67 -18.09
CA ILE A 35 1.23 6.69 -17.36
C ILE A 35 0.96 6.21 -15.93
N GLY A 36 0.51 4.97 -15.76
CA GLY A 36 0.25 4.39 -14.44
C GLY A 36 1.50 4.35 -13.58
N GLY A 37 2.63 3.89 -14.13
CA GLY A 37 3.91 3.83 -13.42
C GLY A 37 4.43 5.21 -13.02
N ILE A 38 4.31 6.22 -13.89
CA ILE A 38 4.71 7.60 -13.57
C ILE A 38 3.83 8.17 -12.46
N LEU A 39 2.50 8.05 -12.58
CA LEU A 39 1.58 8.55 -11.54
C LEU A 39 1.83 7.87 -10.20
N LEU A 40 1.97 6.56 -10.18
CA LEU A 40 2.26 5.79 -8.96
C LEU A 40 3.62 6.20 -8.36
N GLY A 41 4.64 6.39 -9.20
CA GLY A 41 5.96 6.81 -8.75
C GLY A 41 5.97 8.21 -8.13
N ILE A 42 5.24 9.15 -8.70
CA ILE A 42 5.08 10.51 -8.16
C ILE A 42 4.35 10.45 -6.81
N MET A 43 3.23 9.71 -6.71
CA MET A 43 2.48 9.58 -5.46
C MET A 43 3.33 8.94 -4.36
N LEU A 44 4.06 7.88 -4.71
CA LEU A 44 4.97 7.19 -3.78
C LEU A 44 6.10 8.12 -3.32
N CYS A 45 6.72 8.85 -4.23
CA CYS A 45 7.78 9.82 -3.90
C CYS A 45 7.29 10.87 -2.91
N ILE A 46 6.14 11.50 -3.18
CA ILE A 46 5.59 12.54 -2.30
C ILE A 46 5.22 11.94 -0.94
N ALA A 47 4.53 10.80 -0.92
CA ALA A 47 4.12 10.14 0.31
C ALA A 47 5.33 9.78 1.19
N SER A 48 6.36 9.15 0.60
CA SER A 48 7.56 8.73 1.33
C SER A 48 8.37 9.91 1.86
N ASN A 49 8.50 10.99 1.08
CA ASN A 49 9.21 12.20 1.54
C ASN A 49 8.44 12.92 2.66
N LEU A 50 7.11 13.00 2.58
CA LEU A 50 6.28 13.55 3.67
C LEU A 50 6.37 12.67 4.93
N GLN A 51 6.39 11.36 4.79
CA GLN A 51 6.56 10.43 5.90
C GLN A 51 7.93 10.65 6.56
N GLN A 52 8.99 10.73 5.77
CA GLN A 52 10.34 10.96 6.26
C GLN A 52 10.47 12.32 6.96
N LEU A 53 9.87 13.38 6.38
CA LEU A 53 9.81 14.70 6.99
C LEU A 53 9.10 14.66 8.35
N GLY A 54 8.00 13.92 8.44
CA GLY A 54 7.31 13.69 9.71
C GLY A 54 8.17 12.94 10.73
N ILE A 55 8.87 11.88 10.32
CA ILE A 55 9.75 11.09 11.21
C ILE A 55 10.92 11.95 11.73
N THR A 56 11.49 12.78 10.87
CA THR A 56 12.65 13.63 11.25
C THR A 56 12.26 14.72 12.26
N ASN A 57 11.02 15.22 12.22
CA ASN A 57 10.54 16.31 13.07
C ASN A 57 9.60 15.85 14.19
N GLY A 58 9.27 14.57 14.29
CA GLY A 58 8.32 14.03 15.25
C GLY A 58 8.98 13.21 16.34
N ASP A 59 8.39 13.26 17.54
CA ASP A 59 8.94 12.62 18.74
C ASP A 59 8.43 11.19 18.98
N SER A 60 7.38 10.74 18.24
CA SER A 60 6.72 9.45 18.51
C SER A 60 6.46 8.63 17.26
N VAL A 61 7.16 7.50 17.15
CA VAL A 61 6.95 6.52 16.07
C VAL A 61 5.53 5.92 16.09
N GLY A 62 4.95 5.72 17.26
CA GLY A 62 3.58 5.22 17.39
C GLY A 62 2.55 6.22 16.85
N LYS A 63 2.71 7.52 17.14
CA LYS A 63 1.87 8.60 16.60
C LYS A 63 2.00 8.68 15.08
N ALA A 64 3.24 8.57 14.58
CA ALA A 64 3.53 8.53 13.15
C ALA A 64 2.77 7.39 12.44
N GLY A 65 2.91 6.17 12.96
CA GLY A 65 2.22 4.99 12.41
C GLY A 65 0.71 5.13 12.43
N PHE A 66 0.13 5.65 13.54
CA PHE A 66 -1.30 5.89 13.64
C PHE A 66 -1.82 6.89 12.59
N ILE A 67 -1.20 8.08 12.52
CA ILE A 67 -1.67 9.14 11.61
C ILE A 67 -1.48 8.72 10.15
N THR A 68 -0.35 8.09 9.80
CA THR A 68 -0.15 7.56 8.45
C THR A 68 -1.21 6.52 8.10
N SER A 69 -1.54 5.61 9.02
CA SER A 69 -2.52 4.54 8.80
C SER A 69 -3.97 5.05 8.69
N VAL A 70 -4.24 6.33 8.94
CA VAL A 70 -5.54 6.97 8.64
C VAL A 70 -5.90 6.86 7.15
N TYR A 71 -4.93 6.53 6.26
CA TYR A 71 -5.25 6.21 4.86
C TYR A 71 -6.34 5.13 4.73
N ILE A 72 -6.52 4.24 5.71
CA ILE A 72 -7.59 3.23 5.72
C ILE A 72 -8.98 3.88 5.59
N MET A 73 -9.19 5.03 6.24
CA MET A 73 -10.44 5.80 6.15
C MET A 73 -10.48 6.67 4.90
N LEU A 74 -9.32 7.16 4.47
CA LEU A 74 -9.22 8.04 3.30
C LEU A 74 -9.44 7.27 1.98
N VAL A 75 -9.01 6.01 1.88
CA VAL A 75 -9.15 5.21 0.65
C VAL A 75 -10.60 5.11 0.18
N PRO A 76 -11.61 4.71 0.97
CA PRO A 76 -12.98 4.68 0.49
C PRO A 76 -13.53 6.08 0.19
N VAL A 77 -13.11 7.13 0.93
CA VAL A 77 -13.50 8.53 0.67
C VAL A 77 -12.95 9.00 -0.68
N VAL A 78 -11.64 8.87 -0.90
CA VAL A 78 -10.97 9.23 -2.16
C VAL A 78 -11.50 8.35 -3.30
N GLY A 79 -11.82 7.09 -3.03
CA GLY A 79 -12.43 6.16 -3.99
C GLY A 79 -13.73 6.68 -4.58
N LEU A 80 -14.54 7.42 -3.82
CA LEU A 80 -15.77 8.06 -4.33
C LEU A 80 -15.47 9.07 -5.46
N PHE A 81 -14.40 9.86 -5.34
CA PHE A 81 -13.98 10.80 -6.40
C PHE A 81 -13.56 10.07 -7.68
N PHE A 82 -13.00 8.86 -7.54
CA PHE A 82 -12.66 7.98 -8.67
C PHE A 82 -13.80 7.06 -9.11
N ARG A 83 -15.05 7.36 -8.69
CA ARG A 83 -16.27 6.58 -9.00
C ARG A 83 -16.17 5.09 -8.61
N LYS A 84 -15.33 4.74 -7.66
CA LYS A 84 -15.30 3.40 -7.05
C LYS A 84 -16.40 3.31 -6.01
N LYS A 85 -17.36 2.42 -6.24
CA LYS A 85 -18.46 2.19 -5.29
C LYS A 85 -18.03 1.11 -4.31
N THR A 86 -17.88 1.47 -3.05
CA THR A 86 -17.58 0.55 -1.95
C THR A 86 -18.90 0.16 -1.25
N HIS A 87 -19.05 -1.10 -0.88
CA HIS A 87 -20.25 -1.58 -0.20
C HIS A 87 -20.39 -0.91 1.18
N PRO A 88 -21.61 -0.52 1.64
CA PRO A 88 -21.81 0.16 2.93
C PRO A 88 -21.23 -0.59 4.13
N LEU A 89 -21.28 -1.93 4.14
CA LEU A 89 -20.70 -2.74 5.21
C LEU A 89 -19.16 -2.62 5.27
N ILE A 90 -18.49 -2.37 4.15
CA ILE A 90 -17.03 -2.15 4.14
C ILE A 90 -16.71 -0.82 4.86
N TRP A 91 -17.57 0.21 4.72
CA TRP A 91 -17.42 1.44 5.49
C TRP A 91 -17.48 1.19 7.00
N LEU A 92 -18.44 0.36 7.44
CA LEU A 92 -18.53 -0.02 8.85
C LEU A 92 -17.26 -0.75 9.31
N CYS A 93 -16.80 -1.74 8.54
CA CYS A 93 -15.56 -2.45 8.85
C CYS A 93 -14.34 -1.51 8.90
N THR A 94 -14.28 -0.52 7.99
CA THR A 94 -13.21 0.49 7.97
C THR A 94 -13.20 1.32 9.26
N VAL A 95 -14.36 1.78 9.71
CA VAL A 95 -14.48 2.53 10.98
C VAL A 95 -14.09 1.66 12.18
N VAL A 96 -14.57 0.42 12.23
CA VAL A 96 -14.20 -0.53 13.29
C VAL A 96 -12.69 -0.80 13.30
N SER A 97 -12.09 -0.98 12.13
CA SER A 97 -10.63 -1.16 12.01
C SER A 97 -9.85 0.07 12.47
N ALA A 98 -10.34 1.28 12.16
CA ALA A 98 -9.74 2.53 12.63
C ALA A 98 -9.81 2.68 14.15
N VAL A 99 -10.91 2.23 14.78
CA VAL A 99 -11.03 2.15 16.25
C VAL A 99 -9.99 1.17 16.81
N GLY A 100 -9.83 0.00 16.21
CA GLY A 100 -8.79 -0.96 16.60
C GLY A 100 -7.38 -0.37 16.49
N LEU A 101 -7.09 0.35 15.40
CA LEU A 101 -5.83 1.06 15.19
C LEU A 101 -5.59 2.14 16.27
N TYR A 102 -6.63 2.86 16.68
CA TYR A 102 -6.53 3.81 17.78
C TYR A 102 -6.14 3.12 19.10
N PHE A 103 -6.75 1.99 19.42
CA PHE A 103 -6.39 1.20 20.62
C PHE A 103 -4.95 0.68 20.55
N LEU A 104 -4.48 0.33 19.37
CA LEU A 104 -3.13 -0.20 19.14
C LEU A 104 -2.04 0.87 19.26
N SER A 105 -2.28 2.06 18.69
CA SER A 105 -1.21 3.04 18.45
C SER A 105 -1.19 4.21 19.41
N VAL A 106 -2.32 4.54 20.05
CA VAL A 106 -2.43 5.72 20.93
C VAL A 106 -2.33 5.33 22.39
N ASP A 107 -1.31 5.83 23.09
CA ASP A 107 -1.15 5.67 24.52
C ASP A 107 -1.75 6.89 25.25
N PRO A 108 -2.86 6.73 26.01
CA PRO A 108 -3.49 7.82 26.76
C PRO A 108 -2.59 8.43 27.84
N ALA A 109 -1.62 7.66 28.34
CA ALA A 109 -0.73 8.12 29.41
C ALA A 109 0.28 9.17 28.91
N ARG A 110 0.46 9.31 27.59
CA ARG A 110 1.39 10.28 26.99
C ARG A 110 0.82 11.68 26.79
N GLY A 111 -0.42 11.95 27.26
CA GLY A 111 -1.02 13.29 27.30
C GLY A 111 -1.83 13.67 26.06
N ALA A 112 -2.37 14.89 26.05
CA ALA A 112 -3.25 15.40 25.02
C ALA A 112 -2.54 15.50 23.66
N PHE A 113 -3.29 15.26 22.58
CA PHE A 113 -2.85 15.47 21.21
C PHE A 113 -2.52 16.95 20.96
N ASN A 114 -1.26 17.33 21.08
CA ASN A 114 -0.79 18.56 20.49
C ASN A 114 -0.57 18.30 19.00
N ILE A 115 -1.21 19.11 18.15
CA ILE A 115 -1.02 19.04 16.70
C ILE A 115 0.32 19.71 16.38
N GLU A 116 1.25 18.91 15.90
CA GLU A 116 2.58 19.33 15.49
C GLU A 116 2.70 19.39 13.97
N PHE A 117 3.74 20.04 13.47
CA PHE A 117 4.03 20.07 12.04
C PHE A 117 4.23 18.65 11.46
N SER A 118 4.84 17.76 12.23
CA SER A 118 5.00 16.34 11.90
C SER A 118 3.67 15.63 11.63
N ASP A 119 2.62 15.96 12.40
CA ASP A 119 1.27 15.37 12.23
C ASP A 119 0.65 15.76 10.87
N LEU A 120 0.87 17.01 10.47
CA LEU A 120 0.39 17.48 9.17
C LEU A 120 1.14 16.78 8.02
N ALA A 121 2.45 16.53 8.17
CA ALA A 121 3.22 15.77 7.19
C ALA A 121 2.74 14.32 7.10
N TYR A 122 2.46 13.64 8.23
CA TYR A 122 1.90 12.30 8.24
C TYR A 122 0.49 12.23 7.63
N LEU A 123 -0.36 13.23 7.90
CA LEU A 123 -1.69 13.29 7.31
C LEU A 123 -1.60 13.49 5.78
N GLY A 124 -0.71 14.36 5.32
CA GLY A 124 -0.41 14.52 3.90
C GLY A 124 0.06 13.21 3.27
N CYS A 125 1.00 12.51 3.93
CA CYS A 125 1.45 11.18 3.53
C CYS A 125 0.27 10.19 3.39
N ALA A 126 -0.64 10.15 4.37
CA ALA A 126 -1.82 9.28 4.34
C ALA A 126 -2.72 9.57 3.13
N VAL A 127 -2.91 10.83 2.75
CA VAL A 127 -3.68 11.22 1.54
C VAL A 127 -3.02 10.68 0.29
N PHE A 128 -1.71 10.86 0.12
CA PHE A 128 -1.00 10.39 -1.07
C PHE A 128 -0.94 8.86 -1.15
N PHE A 129 -0.79 8.15 -0.04
CA PHE A 129 -0.92 6.69 -0.02
C PHE A 129 -2.33 6.23 -0.36
N ALA A 130 -3.38 6.91 0.11
CA ALA A 130 -4.75 6.58 -0.27
C ALA A 130 -4.97 6.72 -1.79
N VAL A 131 -4.45 7.79 -2.40
CA VAL A 131 -4.49 7.99 -3.86
C VAL A 131 -3.70 6.89 -4.57
N GLN A 132 -2.49 6.55 -4.09
CA GLN A 132 -1.67 5.49 -4.65
C GLN A 132 -2.40 4.13 -4.66
N ILE A 133 -3.01 3.73 -3.54
CA ILE A 133 -3.77 2.48 -3.43
C ILE A 133 -4.89 2.43 -4.47
N ILE A 134 -5.59 3.54 -4.71
CA ILE A 134 -6.65 3.62 -5.71
C ILE A 134 -6.07 3.52 -7.12
N LEU A 135 -4.97 4.22 -7.41
CA LEU A 135 -4.30 4.14 -8.71
C LEU A 135 -3.80 2.72 -9.00
N VAL A 136 -3.23 2.02 -8.01
CA VAL A 136 -2.87 0.60 -8.13
C VAL A 136 -4.10 -0.23 -8.52
N SER A 137 -5.25 -0.02 -7.88
CA SER A 137 -6.48 -0.75 -8.20
C SER A 137 -7.03 -0.48 -9.60
N ILE A 138 -6.68 0.68 -10.19
CA ILE A 138 -7.09 1.06 -11.54
C ILE A 138 -6.15 0.47 -12.58
N TYR A 139 -4.84 0.58 -12.37
CA TYR A 139 -3.84 0.22 -13.38
C TYR A 139 -3.40 -1.25 -13.30
N SER A 140 -3.27 -1.85 -12.11
CA SER A 140 -2.77 -3.23 -11.96
C SER A 140 -3.56 -4.31 -12.71
N PRO A 141 -4.91 -4.21 -12.91
CA PRO A 141 -5.63 -5.19 -13.72
C PRO A 141 -5.36 -5.08 -15.23
N GLN A 142 -4.85 -3.92 -15.69
CA GLN A 142 -4.74 -3.59 -17.11
C GLN A 142 -3.33 -3.80 -17.69
N VAL A 143 -2.31 -3.96 -16.82
CA VAL A 143 -0.90 -4.01 -17.23
C VAL A 143 -0.15 -5.09 -16.43
N ASN A 144 1.11 -5.33 -16.81
CA ASN A 144 1.99 -6.19 -16.03
C ASN A 144 2.38 -5.50 -14.71
N CYS A 145 2.03 -6.13 -13.58
CA CYS A 145 2.25 -5.57 -12.24
C CYS A 145 3.74 -5.38 -11.91
N ILE A 146 4.61 -6.29 -12.36
CA ILE A 146 6.06 -6.20 -12.13
C ILE A 146 6.63 -5.01 -12.89
N ALA A 147 6.29 -4.86 -14.18
CA ALA A 147 6.72 -3.72 -14.97
C ALA A 147 6.19 -2.40 -14.43
N LEU A 148 4.93 -2.39 -13.92
CA LEU A 148 4.32 -1.24 -13.26
C LEU A 148 5.12 -0.82 -12.01
N SER A 149 5.52 -1.79 -11.17
CA SER A 149 6.34 -1.56 -9.98
C SER A 149 7.74 -1.05 -10.34
N CYS A 150 8.38 -1.62 -11.38
CA CYS A 150 9.70 -1.15 -11.82
C CYS A 150 9.67 0.33 -12.27
N ILE A 151 8.67 0.73 -13.05
CA ILE A 151 8.54 2.13 -13.49
C ILE A 151 8.23 3.04 -12.30
N GLN A 152 7.32 2.63 -11.39
CA GLN A 152 7.01 3.36 -10.17
C GLN A 152 8.27 3.64 -9.35
N PHE A 153 9.11 2.65 -9.12
CA PHE A 153 10.34 2.83 -8.35
C PHE A 153 11.39 3.63 -9.09
N ALA A 154 11.53 3.44 -10.40
CA ALA A 154 12.45 4.24 -11.21
C ALA A 154 12.08 5.74 -11.15
N VAL A 155 10.80 6.06 -11.30
CA VAL A 155 10.30 7.44 -11.21
C VAL A 155 10.51 8.00 -9.80
N SER A 156 10.14 7.25 -8.76
CA SER A 156 10.34 7.68 -7.38
C SER A 156 11.84 7.91 -7.07
N ALA A 157 12.72 7.01 -7.53
CA ALA A 157 14.17 7.16 -7.34
C ALA A 157 14.74 8.40 -8.04
N VAL A 158 14.29 8.70 -9.26
CA VAL A 158 14.72 9.90 -9.99
C VAL A 158 14.30 11.16 -9.25
N PHE A 159 13.02 11.28 -8.86
CA PHE A 159 12.55 12.47 -8.14
C PHE A 159 13.19 12.62 -6.76
N SER A 160 13.31 11.52 -5.99
CA SER A 160 13.99 11.57 -4.69
C SER A 160 15.49 11.86 -4.83
N GLY A 161 16.15 11.33 -5.86
CA GLY A 161 17.54 11.64 -6.17
C GLY A 161 17.76 13.09 -6.53
N ILE A 162 16.87 13.69 -7.31
CA ILE A 162 16.87 15.13 -7.61
C ILE A 162 16.69 15.92 -6.31
N GLY A 163 15.70 15.56 -5.48
CA GLY A 163 15.48 16.20 -4.18
C GLY A 163 16.72 16.15 -3.29
N MET A 164 17.35 14.99 -3.17
CA MET A 164 18.61 14.81 -2.42
C MET A 164 19.70 15.78 -2.88
N LEU A 165 19.89 15.95 -4.19
CA LEU A 165 20.93 16.84 -4.73
C LEU A 165 20.69 18.32 -4.42
N PHE A 166 19.41 18.74 -4.28
CA PHE A 166 19.05 20.15 -4.02
C PHE A 166 18.94 20.48 -2.53
N PHE A 167 18.55 19.53 -1.69
CA PHE A 167 18.19 19.79 -0.30
C PHE A 167 19.11 19.11 0.71
N GLU A 168 19.98 18.19 0.28
CA GLU A 168 20.84 17.44 1.17
C GLU A 168 22.31 17.50 0.73
N THR A 169 23.22 17.29 1.68
CA THR A 169 24.67 17.15 1.44
C THR A 169 25.10 15.72 1.76
N PRO A 170 24.82 14.74 0.88
CA PRO A 170 25.11 13.34 1.18
C PRO A 170 26.61 13.09 1.33
N SER A 171 27.01 12.47 2.44
CA SER A 171 28.37 11.98 2.65
C SER A 171 28.47 10.53 2.18
N PHE A 172 29.42 10.24 1.30
CA PHE A 172 29.65 8.86 0.82
C PHE A 172 29.99 7.90 1.97
N ALA A 173 30.73 8.38 2.97
CA ALA A 173 31.03 7.58 4.17
C ALA A 173 29.76 7.25 4.98
N ALA A 174 28.82 8.21 5.13
CA ALA A 174 27.55 7.96 5.80
C ALA A 174 26.69 6.95 5.05
N ILE A 175 26.66 7.01 3.72
CA ILE A 175 25.93 6.05 2.86
C ILE A 175 26.52 4.65 3.03
N LEU A 176 27.85 4.49 3.03
CA LEU A 176 28.50 3.20 3.25
C LEU A 176 28.21 2.64 4.63
N ASN A 177 28.23 3.45 5.67
CA ASN A 177 27.91 3.03 7.04
C ASN A 177 26.44 2.59 7.17
N ALA A 178 25.53 3.17 6.37
CA ALA A 178 24.11 2.80 6.32
C ALA A 178 23.78 1.75 5.24
N ALA A 179 24.79 1.14 4.57
CA ALA A 179 24.57 0.22 3.45
C ALA A 179 23.66 -0.98 3.79
N GLY A 180 23.80 -1.56 4.99
CA GLY A 180 22.96 -2.66 5.44
C GLY A 180 21.46 -2.30 5.47
N PRO A 181 21.04 -1.30 6.27
CA PRO A 181 19.67 -0.79 6.26
C PRO A 181 19.18 -0.35 4.88
N LEU A 182 20.02 0.30 4.07
CA LEU A 182 19.66 0.76 2.73
C LEU A 182 19.39 -0.42 1.78
N LEU A 183 20.21 -1.47 1.80
CA LEU A 183 19.99 -2.68 1.02
C LEU A 183 18.74 -3.43 1.47
N TYR A 184 18.51 -3.52 2.78
CA TYR A 184 17.29 -4.10 3.32
C TYR A 184 16.04 -3.35 2.82
N ALA A 185 16.02 -2.04 2.97
CA ALA A 185 14.90 -1.20 2.53
C ALA A 185 14.70 -1.26 1.00
N GLY A 186 15.79 -1.18 0.22
CA GLY A 186 15.72 -1.19 -1.24
C GLY A 186 15.29 -2.54 -1.81
N ILE A 187 15.84 -3.65 -1.33
CA ILE A 187 15.58 -4.99 -1.90
C ILE A 187 14.34 -5.61 -1.29
N LEU A 188 14.27 -5.70 0.05
CA LEU A 188 13.18 -6.43 0.70
C LEU A 188 11.91 -5.60 0.81
N SER A 189 11.99 -4.36 1.27
CA SER A 189 10.82 -3.51 1.43
C SER A 189 10.34 -2.98 0.07
N CYS A 190 11.15 -2.22 -0.66
CA CYS A 190 10.72 -1.66 -1.94
C CYS A 190 10.63 -2.74 -3.03
N GLY A 191 11.71 -3.51 -3.28
CA GLY A 191 11.76 -4.47 -4.37
C GLY A 191 10.74 -5.59 -4.25
N ILE A 192 10.68 -6.25 -3.11
CA ILE A 192 9.82 -7.42 -2.91
C ILE A 192 8.45 -7.03 -2.35
N ALA A 193 8.38 -6.39 -1.18
CA ALA A 193 7.11 -6.17 -0.49
C ALA A 193 6.15 -5.28 -1.27
N TYR A 194 6.60 -4.12 -1.77
CA TYR A 194 5.74 -3.25 -2.60
C TYR A 194 5.34 -3.89 -3.93
N THR A 195 6.22 -4.67 -4.57
CA THR A 195 5.85 -5.40 -5.80
C THR A 195 4.77 -6.43 -5.51
N LEU A 196 4.90 -7.19 -4.41
CA LEU A 196 3.87 -8.12 -3.96
C LEU A 196 2.58 -7.40 -3.58
N GLN A 197 2.65 -6.19 -3.02
CA GLN A 197 1.50 -5.34 -2.76
C GLN A 197 0.74 -5.00 -4.04
N VAL A 198 1.43 -4.55 -5.11
CA VAL A 198 0.81 -4.23 -6.40
C VAL A 198 0.15 -5.47 -7.02
N ILE A 199 0.80 -6.63 -6.92
CA ILE A 199 0.26 -7.91 -7.40
C ILE A 199 -0.97 -8.32 -6.57
N GLY A 200 -0.87 -8.25 -5.24
CA GLY A 200 -1.91 -8.66 -4.31
C GLY A 200 -3.16 -7.76 -4.36
N GLN A 201 -3.00 -6.49 -4.68
CA GLN A 201 -4.13 -5.56 -4.85
C GLN A 201 -4.89 -5.75 -6.16
N ARG A 202 -4.36 -6.54 -7.11
CA ARG A 202 -4.98 -6.74 -8.41
C ARG A 202 -6.36 -7.37 -8.29
N GLY A 203 -7.39 -6.61 -8.65
CA GLY A 203 -8.79 -7.08 -8.65
C GLY A 203 -9.46 -7.09 -7.28
N ILE A 204 -8.80 -6.56 -6.24
CA ILE A 204 -9.38 -6.38 -4.90
C ILE A 204 -9.98 -4.97 -4.78
N ASP A 205 -11.03 -4.84 -3.97
CA ASP A 205 -11.58 -3.52 -3.61
C ASP A 205 -10.51 -2.70 -2.86
N PRO A 206 -10.24 -1.45 -3.25
CA PRO A 206 -9.19 -0.63 -2.62
C PRO A 206 -9.38 -0.45 -1.11
N ALA A 207 -10.63 -0.38 -0.63
CA ALA A 207 -10.89 -0.25 0.80
C ALA A 207 -10.51 -1.53 1.56
N ILE A 208 -10.80 -2.71 0.99
CA ILE A 208 -10.37 -4.00 1.56
C ILE A 208 -8.83 -4.09 1.51
N ALA A 209 -8.22 -3.69 0.41
CA ALA A 209 -6.76 -3.68 0.29
C ALA A 209 -6.11 -2.80 1.37
N SER A 210 -6.63 -1.59 1.61
CA SER A 210 -6.12 -0.69 2.65
C SER A 210 -6.27 -1.28 4.06
N MET A 211 -7.36 -1.99 4.34
CA MET A 211 -7.55 -2.69 5.62
C MET A 211 -6.53 -3.81 5.83
N ILE A 212 -6.25 -4.60 4.78
CA ILE A 212 -5.23 -5.66 4.83
C ILE A 212 -3.84 -5.05 5.07
N MET A 213 -3.53 -3.95 4.40
CA MET A 213 -2.25 -3.26 4.59
C MET A 213 -2.09 -2.70 6.01
N CYS A 214 -3.15 -2.19 6.63
CA CYS A 214 -3.10 -1.72 8.02
C CYS A 214 -2.79 -2.85 9.03
N LEU A 215 -2.94 -4.13 8.66
CA LEU A 215 -2.47 -5.24 9.51
C LEU A 215 -0.95 -5.24 9.68
N GLU A 216 -0.20 -4.48 8.89
CA GLU A 216 1.23 -4.22 9.10
C GLU A 216 1.49 -3.74 10.54
N SER A 217 0.65 -2.85 11.07
CA SER A 217 0.75 -2.38 12.46
C SER A 217 0.57 -3.51 13.48
N VAL A 218 -0.35 -4.45 13.20
CA VAL A 218 -0.56 -5.64 14.06
C VAL A 218 0.68 -6.54 14.03
N PHE A 219 1.21 -6.83 12.85
CA PHE A 219 2.42 -7.65 12.70
C PHE A 219 3.65 -6.98 13.30
N SER A 220 3.76 -5.65 13.22
CA SER A 220 4.84 -4.88 13.84
C SER A 220 4.86 -5.04 15.35
N VAL A 221 3.70 -4.95 16.01
CA VAL A 221 3.58 -5.15 17.47
C VAL A 221 3.88 -6.59 17.87
N ILE A 222 3.40 -7.58 17.10
CA ILE A 222 3.71 -8.99 17.33
C ILE A 222 5.22 -9.24 17.19
N ALA A 223 5.85 -8.68 16.15
CA ALA A 223 7.28 -8.80 15.95
C ALA A 223 8.08 -8.12 17.08
N GLY A 224 7.65 -6.96 17.56
CA GLY A 224 8.21 -6.29 18.73
C GLY A 224 8.15 -7.17 20.00
N PHE A 225 7.03 -7.83 20.21
CA PHE A 225 6.88 -8.78 21.32
C PHE A 225 7.83 -10.00 21.19
N LEU A 226 7.89 -10.62 20.00
CA LEU A 226 8.66 -11.85 19.79
C LEU A 226 10.17 -11.61 19.67
N LEU A 227 10.60 -10.54 19.01
CA LEU A 227 12.00 -10.30 18.69
C LEU A 227 12.68 -9.36 19.67
N LEU A 228 11.94 -8.39 20.23
CA LEU A 228 12.47 -7.35 21.11
C LEU A 228 12.05 -7.54 22.58
N ASN A 229 11.33 -8.62 22.92
CA ASN A 229 10.77 -8.89 24.24
C ASN A 229 9.93 -7.72 24.81
N GLN A 230 9.31 -6.93 23.93
CA GLN A 230 8.41 -5.85 24.34
C GLN A 230 7.11 -6.45 24.88
N ARG A 231 6.62 -5.95 26.00
CA ARG A 231 5.36 -6.43 26.57
C ARG A 231 4.19 -5.75 25.88
N MET A 232 3.28 -6.54 25.33
CA MET A 232 2.01 -6.05 24.81
C MET A 232 1.08 -5.69 25.96
N THR A 233 0.50 -4.51 25.93
CA THR A 233 -0.56 -4.11 26.86
C THR A 233 -1.89 -4.80 26.48
N PRO A 234 -2.82 -5.01 27.44
CA PRO A 234 -4.15 -5.53 27.10
C PRO A 234 -4.90 -4.71 26.07
N ARG A 235 -4.63 -3.40 26.04
CA ARG A 235 -5.19 -2.47 25.07
C ARG A 235 -4.68 -2.73 23.64
N GLU A 236 -3.38 -2.94 23.47
CA GLU A 236 -2.77 -3.30 22.17
C GLU A 236 -3.30 -4.64 21.66
N ILE A 237 -3.44 -5.63 22.53
CA ILE A 237 -4.02 -6.93 22.18
C ILE A 237 -5.47 -6.77 21.71
N LEU A 238 -6.27 -5.96 22.41
CA LEU A 238 -7.65 -5.65 22.00
C LEU A 238 -7.67 -4.95 20.64
N GLY A 239 -6.81 -3.96 20.41
CA GLY A 239 -6.67 -3.24 19.15
C GLY A 239 -6.35 -4.18 17.99
N CYS A 240 -5.35 -5.08 18.16
CA CYS A 240 -5.00 -6.11 17.20
C CYS A 240 -6.19 -7.01 16.86
N GLY A 241 -6.92 -7.48 17.87
CA GLY A 241 -8.09 -8.35 17.69
C GLY A 241 -9.21 -7.66 16.90
N ILE A 242 -9.52 -6.40 17.23
CA ILE A 242 -10.54 -5.60 16.52
C ILE A 242 -10.14 -5.39 15.04
N MET A 243 -8.90 -4.99 14.76
CA MET A 243 -8.41 -4.78 13.40
C MET A 243 -8.48 -6.06 12.58
N PHE A 244 -8.01 -7.16 13.14
CA PHE A 244 -8.02 -8.46 12.46
C PHE A 244 -9.45 -8.92 12.17
N ALA A 245 -10.35 -8.87 13.15
CA ALA A 245 -11.75 -9.26 12.99
C ALA A 245 -12.47 -8.38 11.94
N ALA A 246 -12.26 -7.06 11.96
CA ALA A 246 -12.83 -6.15 10.98
C ALA A 246 -12.32 -6.44 9.56
N THR A 247 -11.03 -6.73 9.41
CA THR A 247 -10.42 -7.05 8.11
C THR A 247 -10.95 -8.37 7.55
N VAL A 248 -11.08 -9.40 8.39
CA VAL A 248 -11.66 -10.70 7.98
C VAL A 248 -13.12 -10.52 7.60
N ALA A 249 -13.90 -9.79 8.40
CA ALA A 249 -15.31 -9.51 8.10
C ALA A 249 -15.48 -8.78 6.76
N ALA A 250 -14.62 -7.79 6.47
CA ALA A 250 -14.64 -7.07 5.19
C ALA A 250 -14.38 -7.97 3.98
N GLN A 251 -13.52 -8.97 4.12
CA GLN A 251 -13.20 -9.92 3.05
C GLN A 251 -14.38 -10.89 2.75
N MET A 252 -15.25 -11.12 3.71
CA MET A 252 -16.44 -11.95 3.54
C MET A 252 -17.58 -11.22 2.80
N ILE A 253 -17.49 -9.89 2.65
CA ILE A 253 -18.51 -9.10 1.94
C ILE A 253 -18.33 -9.27 0.44
N PRO A 254 -19.39 -9.63 -0.33
CA PRO A 254 -19.30 -9.78 -1.77
C PRO A 254 -18.85 -8.48 -2.45
N SER A 255 -17.77 -8.52 -3.24
CA SER A 255 -17.29 -7.34 -3.94
C SER A 255 -18.29 -6.85 -4.99
N THR A 256 -18.67 -5.59 -4.91
CA THR A 256 -19.64 -4.94 -5.83
C THR A 256 -19.10 -4.87 -7.28
N GLN A 257 -17.80 -5.08 -7.49
CA GLN A 257 -17.17 -5.02 -8.81
C GLN A 257 -17.56 -6.14 -9.77
N LYS A 258 -18.04 -7.28 -9.27
CA LYS A 258 -18.41 -8.45 -10.12
C LYS A 258 -19.70 -8.25 -10.92
N LYS A 259 -20.50 -7.22 -10.62
CA LYS A 259 -21.80 -6.98 -11.25
C LYS A 259 -21.71 -6.18 -12.57
N ASN A 260 -20.64 -5.41 -12.80
CA ASN A 260 -20.52 -4.56 -14.00
C ASN A 260 -19.82 -5.23 -15.20
N SER A 261 -19.34 -6.45 -15.07
CA SER A 261 -18.71 -7.18 -16.19
C SER A 261 -19.68 -8.19 -16.86
N ARG A 262 -20.95 -8.19 -16.48
CA ARG A 262 -22.00 -9.10 -17.03
C ARG A 262 -23.14 -8.39 -17.76
N ASN A 263 -23.05 -7.06 -17.97
CA ASN A 263 -23.98 -6.31 -18.83
C ASN A 263 -23.25 -5.71 -20.02
#